data_2466e29faa1a19f911b63b531ff37e3a
#
_entry.id   2466e29faa1a19f911b63b531ff37e3a
#
_cell.length_a   1.000
_cell.length_b   1.000
_cell.length_c   1.000
_cell.angle_alpha   90.00
_cell.angle_beta   90.00
_cell.angle_gamma   90.00
#
_symmetry.space_group_name_H-M   'P 1'
#
loop_
_entity.id
_entity.type
_entity.pdbx_description
1 polymer ?
#
loop_
_entity_poly.entity_id
_entity_poly.type
_entity_poly.pdbx_seq_one_letter_code
_entity_poly.pdbx_strand_id
1 'polypeptide(L)'
;MSKFIMIFASMSGNTEEMADIIIEGITEISDVNIEKIDIMEGPEASILGEYDCILLGAYTWGDGELPDDFLDFYEEMDHINLTGKKAAVFGSCDSSYSQYGAAVDILTEKLREQGADIVLEGLKVELNPDDEDIKNCQNFGRDFIKKSLVSSI
;
A
#
# COMPACT_ATOMS: atom_id res chain seq x y z
N MET A 1 -20.08 -7.42 -0.79
CA MET A 1 -18.75 -7.85 -0.28
C MET A 1 -17.67 -6.95 -0.81
N SER A 2 -16.80 -6.50 0.08
CA SER A 2 -15.70 -5.63 -0.35
C SER A 2 -14.61 -6.44 -1.04
N LYS A 3 -14.09 -5.89 -2.12
CA LYS A 3 -12.97 -6.47 -2.86
C LYS A 3 -11.69 -5.72 -2.49
N PHE A 4 -10.64 -6.47 -2.22
CA PHE A 4 -9.36 -5.92 -1.77
C PHE A 4 -8.27 -6.16 -2.81
N ILE A 5 -7.45 -5.14 -3.06
CA ILE A 5 -6.28 -5.26 -3.92
C ILE A 5 -5.06 -4.68 -3.22
N MET A 6 -3.91 -5.32 -3.42
CA MET A 6 -2.63 -4.83 -2.96
C MET A 6 -1.65 -4.84 -4.12
N ILE A 7 -1.07 -3.67 -4.43
CA ILE A 7 -0.07 -3.53 -5.47
C ILE A 7 1.20 -2.98 -4.83
N PHE A 8 2.34 -3.61 -5.10
CA PHE A 8 3.58 -3.22 -4.46
C PHE A 8 4.77 -3.27 -5.41
N ALA A 9 5.79 -2.48 -5.10
CA ALA A 9 7.09 -2.53 -5.77
C ALA A 9 8.14 -2.93 -4.73
N SER A 10 8.93 -3.95 -5.04
CA SER A 10 9.97 -4.44 -4.14
C SER A 10 11.24 -4.73 -4.93
N MET A 11 12.37 -4.18 -4.47
CA MET A 11 13.65 -4.41 -5.13
C MET A 11 14.45 -5.50 -4.42
N SER A 12 14.50 -5.45 -3.10
CA SER A 12 15.29 -6.39 -2.30
C SER A 12 14.43 -7.38 -1.52
N GLY A 13 13.12 -7.37 -1.73
CA GLY A 13 12.20 -8.25 -1.01
C GLY A 13 11.63 -7.66 0.27
N ASN A 14 12.12 -6.52 0.73
CA ASN A 14 11.65 -5.92 1.98
C ASN A 14 10.19 -5.49 1.92
N THR A 15 9.81 -4.81 0.85
CA THR A 15 8.43 -4.34 0.68
C THR A 15 7.49 -5.53 0.49
N GLU A 16 7.94 -6.55 -0.23
CA GLU A 16 7.14 -7.76 -0.42
C GLU A 16 6.92 -8.50 0.90
N GLU A 17 7.94 -8.56 1.75
CA GLU A 17 7.81 -9.17 3.06
C GLU A 17 6.76 -8.43 3.90
N MET A 18 6.79 -7.10 3.87
CA MET A 18 5.77 -6.29 4.53
C MET A 18 4.38 -6.60 4.00
N ALA A 19 4.26 -6.70 2.67
CA ALA A 19 2.99 -7.01 2.02
C ALA A 19 2.39 -8.32 2.53
N ASP A 20 3.23 -9.35 2.61
CA ASP A 20 2.78 -10.67 3.08
C ASP A 20 2.33 -10.64 4.53
N ILE A 21 3.06 -9.90 5.38
CA ILE A 21 2.72 -9.80 6.80
C ILE A 21 1.41 -9.02 6.99
N ILE A 22 1.22 -7.96 6.22
CA ILE A 22 -0.01 -7.17 6.26
C ILE A 22 -1.20 -8.05 5.87
N ILE A 23 -1.05 -8.85 4.82
CA ILE A 23 -2.11 -9.77 4.38
C ILE A 23 -2.43 -10.78 5.49
N GLU A 24 -1.42 -11.30 6.19
CA GLU A 24 -1.65 -12.19 7.33
C GLU A 24 -2.51 -11.52 8.39
N GLY A 25 -2.22 -10.25 8.70
CA GLY A 25 -3.00 -9.50 9.68
C GLY A 25 -4.45 -9.34 9.26
N ILE A 26 -4.69 -9.09 7.98
CA ILE A 26 -6.03 -8.95 7.44
C ILE A 26 -6.79 -10.27 7.53
N THR A 27 -6.17 -11.35 7.11
CA THR A 27 -6.84 -12.66 7.05
C THR A 27 -7.07 -13.29 8.41
N GLU A 28 -6.36 -12.84 9.45
CA GLU A 28 -6.65 -13.24 10.82
C GLU A 28 -8.02 -12.73 11.29
N ILE A 29 -8.42 -11.57 10.80
CA ILE A 29 -9.65 -10.90 11.23
C ILE A 29 -10.82 -11.30 10.33
N SER A 30 -10.60 -11.42 9.03
CA SER A 30 -11.68 -11.65 8.08
C SER A 30 -11.22 -12.54 6.94
N ASP A 31 -12.12 -13.35 6.44
CA ASP A 31 -11.85 -14.32 5.37
C ASP A 31 -12.04 -13.67 4.00
N VAL A 32 -11.39 -12.52 3.77
CA VAL A 32 -11.47 -11.80 2.50
C VAL A 32 -10.39 -12.27 1.55
N ASN A 33 -10.68 -12.19 0.24
CA ASN A 33 -9.72 -12.44 -0.81
C ASN A 33 -9.01 -11.12 -1.13
N ILE A 34 -7.68 -11.15 -1.14
CA ILE A 34 -6.87 -9.99 -1.48
C ILE A 34 -6.10 -10.32 -2.74
N GLU A 35 -6.30 -9.52 -3.79
CA GLU A 35 -5.52 -9.64 -5.02
C GLU A 35 -4.16 -8.98 -4.80
N LYS A 36 -3.10 -9.79 -4.74
CA LYS A 36 -1.74 -9.30 -4.52
C LYS A 36 -1.00 -9.25 -5.86
N ILE A 37 -0.58 -8.06 -6.27
CA ILE A 37 0.07 -7.85 -7.57
C ILE A 37 1.41 -7.13 -7.37
N ASP A 38 2.48 -7.70 -7.94
CA ASP A 38 3.77 -7.04 -8.03
C ASP A 38 3.71 -6.07 -9.21
N ILE A 39 4.19 -4.84 -9.01
CA ILE A 39 4.18 -3.81 -10.06
C ILE A 39 4.90 -4.27 -11.32
N MET A 40 5.84 -5.20 -11.19
CA MET A 40 6.57 -5.76 -12.33
C MET A 40 5.69 -6.59 -13.24
N GLU A 41 4.51 -7.00 -12.78
CA GLU A 41 3.53 -7.71 -13.62
C GLU A 41 2.83 -6.79 -14.61
N GLY A 42 3.07 -5.48 -14.50
CA GLY A 42 2.55 -4.48 -15.43
C GLY A 42 1.07 -4.18 -15.29
N PRO A 43 0.52 -4.10 -14.06
CA PRO A 43 -0.91 -3.79 -13.93
C PRO A 43 -1.20 -2.37 -14.42
N GLU A 44 -2.41 -2.16 -14.95
CA GLU A 44 -2.87 -0.83 -15.31
C GLU A 44 -3.57 -0.20 -14.11
N ALA A 45 -3.45 1.12 -13.95
CA ALA A 45 -4.06 1.81 -12.82
C ALA A 45 -5.58 1.68 -12.81
N SER A 46 -6.19 1.48 -13.97
CA SER A 46 -7.64 1.30 -14.07
C SER A 46 -8.15 0.09 -13.27
N ILE A 47 -7.27 -0.86 -12.95
CA ILE A 47 -7.65 -2.02 -12.14
C ILE A 47 -8.15 -1.59 -10.76
N LEU A 48 -7.65 -0.47 -10.23
CA LEU A 48 -8.07 0.04 -8.93
C LEU A 48 -9.57 0.34 -8.87
N GLY A 49 -10.15 0.71 -10.00
CA GLY A 49 -11.59 1.00 -10.08
C GLY A 49 -12.47 -0.20 -9.83
N GLU A 50 -11.92 -1.41 -9.91
CA GLU A 50 -12.67 -2.65 -9.72
C GLU A 50 -12.69 -3.13 -8.27
N TYR A 51 -11.98 -2.44 -7.38
CA TYR A 51 -11.83 -2.85 -5.98
C TYR A 51 -12.33 -1.76 -5.04
N ASP A 52 -12.74 -2.17 -3.85
CA ASP A 52 -13.28 -1.25 -2.84
C ASP A 52 -12.21 -0.78 -1.87
N CYS A 53 -11.22 -1.61 -1.62
CA CYS A 53 -10.17 -1.35 -0.65
C CYS A 53 -8.80 -1.56 -1.32
N ILE A 54 -7.94 -0.55 -1.18
CA ILE A 54 -6.68 -0.47 -1.92
C ILE A 54 -5.50 -0.35 -0.95
N LEU A 55 -4.50 -1.21 -1.13
CA LEU A 55 -3.23 -1.09 -0.43
C LEU A 55 -2.13 -0.94 -1.47
N LEU A 56 -1.32 0.11 -1.33
CA LEU A 56 -0.18 0.33 -2.20
C LEU A 56 1.10 0.27 -1.37
N GLY A 57 2.13 -0.36 -1.91
CA GLY A 57 3.41 -0.46 -1.23
C GLY A 57 4.57 -0.17 -2.16
N ALA A 58 5.59 0.54 -1.66
CA ALA A 58 6.77 0.84 -2.45
C ALA A 58 7.95 1.17 -1.54
N TYR A 59 9.17 0.85 -2.03
CA TYR A 59 10.38 1.35 -1.40
C TYR A 59 10.65 2.78 -1.90
N THR A 60 11.41 3.55 -1.12
CA THR A 60 11.79 4.90 -1.54
C THR A 60 13.12 4.81 -2.30
N TRP A 61 13.14 5.37 -3.51
CA TRP A 61 14.31 5.34 -4.37
C TRP A 61 15.08 6.67 -4.30
N GLY A 62 16.40 6.58 -4.30
CA GLY A 62 17.24 7.76 -4.36
C GLY A 62 16.93 8.81 -3.29
N ASP A 63 16.75 10.04 -3.71
CA ASP A 63 16.50 11.17 -2.82
C ASP A 63 15.02 11.40 -2.51
N GLY A 64 14.26 10.35 -2.41
CA GLY A 64 12.84 10.46 -2.04
C GLY A 64 11.90 10.28 -3.21
N GLU A 65 12.28 9.46 -4.17
CA GLU A 65 11.48 9.25 -5.38
C GLU A 65 10.78 7.90 -5.34
N LEU A 66 9.69 7.80 -6.11
CA LEU A 66 9.07 6.51 -6.38
C LEU A 66 10.01 5.65 -7.22
N PRO A 67 9.98 4.32 -7.06
CA PRO A 67 10.69 3.44 -7.97
C PRO A 67 10.25 3.67 -9.41
N ASP A 68 11.20 3.61 -10.35
CA ASP A 68 10.90 3.77 -11.76
C ASP A 68 9.78 2.84 -12.23
N ASP A 69 9.77 1.63 -11.70
CA ASP A 69 8.76 0.63 -12.07
C ASP A 69 7.34 1.05 -11.69
N PHE A 70 7.20 1.98 -10.76
CA PHE A 70 5.89 2.46 -10.29
C PHE A 70 5.45 3.73 -11.02
N LEU A 71 6.33 4.40 -11.74
CA LEU A 71 6.03 5.72 -12.31
C LEU A 71 4.87 5.71 -13.30
N ASP A 72 4.84 4.73 -14.22
CA ASP A 72 3.76 4.66 -15.20
C ASP A 72 2.40 4.47 -14.52
N PHE A 73 2.35 3.57 -13.55
CA PHE A 73 1.14 3.33 -12.76
C PHE A 73 0.70 4.59 -12.03
N TYR A 74 1.67 5.28 -11.42
CA TYR A 74 1.43 6.51 -10.67
C TYR A 74 0.82 7.59 -11.57
N GLU A 75 1.37 7.77 -12.76
CA GLU A 75 0.87 8.76 -13.71
C GLU A 75 -0.52 8.41 -14.22
N GLU A 76 -0.78 7.13 -14.47
CA GLU A 76 -2.10 6.66 -14.90
C GLU A 76 -3.17 6.92 -13.86
N MET A 77 -2.80 6.93 -12.57
CA MET A 77 -3.76 7.20 -11.49
C MET A 77 -4.42 8.58 -11.61
N ASP A 78 -3.79 9.53 -12.30
CA ASP A 78 -4.38 10.85 -12.52
C ASP A 78 -5.74 10.78 -13.23
N HIS A 79 -5.99 9.70 -13.94
CA HIS A 79 -7.21 9.53 -14.73
C HIS A 79 -8.24 8.61 -14.06
N ILE A 80 -7.97 8.19 -12.81
CA ILE A 80 -8.82 7.22 -12.11
C ILE A 80 -9.55 7.91 -10.95
N ASN A 81 -10.87 7.76 -10.91
CA ASN A 81 -11.67 8.28 -9.81
C ASN A 81 -11.80 7.20 -8.73
N LEU A 82 -11.28 7.51 -7.54
CA LEU A 82 -11.26 6.55 -6.42
C LEU A 82 -12.20 6.97 -5.28
N THR A 83 -13.15 7.85 -5.57
CA THR A 83 -14.11 8.32 -4.59
C THR A 83 -14.87 7.14 -3.96
N GLY A 84 -14.93 7.13 -2.64
CA GLY A 84 -15.64 6.09 -1.89
C GLY A 84 -14.81 4.85 -1.59
N LYS A 85 -13.58 4.79 -2.09
CA LYS A 85 -12.71 3.65 -1.82
C LYS A 85 -11.84 3.91 -0.59
N LYS A 86 -11.55 2.85 0.16
CA LYS A 86 -10.68 2.92 1.33
C LYS A 86 -9.25 2.56 0.92
N ALA A 87 -8.28 3.30 1.42
CA ALA A 87 -6.90 3.07 1.00
C ALA A 87 -5.91 3.31 2.12
N ALA A 88 -4.76 2.66 2.01
CA ALA A 88 -3.62 2.89 2.88
C ALA A 88 -2.34 2.54 2.13
N VAL A 89 -1.21 3.05 2.59
CA VAL A 89 0.07 2.89 1.93
C VAL A 89 1.13 2.43 2.92
N PHE A 90 2.03 1.59 2.46
CA PHE A 90 3.16 1.11 3.27
C PHE A 90 4.42 1.10 2.42
N GLY A 91 5.57 0.98 3.06
CA GLY A 91 6.80 0.89 2.30
C GLY A 91 8.02 0.65 3.15
N SER A 92 9.04 0.06 2.53
CA SER A 92 10.36 -0.09 3.13
C SER A 92 11.19 1.15 2.84
N CYS A 93 12.00 1.56 3.81
CA CYS A 93 12.71 2.82 3.78
C CYS A 93 14.15 2.61 4.25
N ASP A 94 15.00 3.59 3.98
CA ASP A 94 16.38 3.59 4.46
C ASP A 94 16.67 4.96 5.06
N SER A 95 16.92 4.98 6.38
CA SER A 95 17.16 6.23 7.11
C SER A 95 18.50 6.88 6.75
N SER A 96 19.36 6.19 6.00
CA SER A 96 20.60 6.80 5.52
C SER A 96 20.34 7.81 4.40
N TYR A 97 19.14 7.82 3.82
CA TYR A 97 18.74 8.82 2.84
C TYR A 97 17.99 9.95 3.53
N SER A 98 18.07 11.15 2.94
CA SER A 98 17.49 12.36 3.52
C SER A 98 15.97 12.39 3.52
N GLN A 99 15.33 11.61 2.62
CA GLN A 99 13.87 11.60 2.46
C GLN A 99 13.30 10.25 2.88
N TYR A 100 13.27 10.01 4.18
CA TYR A 100 12.80 8.74 4.74
C TYR A 100 11.33 8.49 4.41
N GLY A 101 11.08 7.40 3.67
CA GLY A 101 9.72 6.96 3.37
C GLY A 101 8.94 7.88 2.44
N ALA A 102 9.61 8.72 1.65
CA ALA A 102 8.93 9.67 0.78
C ALA A 102 8.00 8.99 -0.23
N ALA A 103 8.34 7.80 -0.71
CA ALA A 103 7.48 7.06 -1.63
C ALA A 103 6.11 6.78 -1.02
N VAL A 104 6.07 6.45 0.28
CA VAL A 104 4.82 6.22 1.00
C VAL A 104 3.97 7.49 0.99
N ASP A 105 4.60 8.64 1.26
CA ASP A 105 3.91 9.93 1.30
C ASP A 105 3.40 10.33 -0.08
N ILE A 106 4.19 10.09 -1.13
CA ILE A 106 3.82 10.40 -2.51
C ILE A 106 2.58 9.62 -2.92
N LEU A 107 2.57 8.31 -2.65
CA LEU A 107 1.43 7.46 -3.00
C LEU A 107 0.19 7.80 -2.17
N THR A 108 0.36 8.10 -0.89
CA THR A 108 -0.74 8.50 -0.02
C THR A 108 -1.42 9.76 -0.56
N GLU A 109 -0.63 10.75 -0.94
CA GLU A 109 -1.16 12.00 -1.47
C GLU A 109 -1.86 11.78 -2.81
N LYS A 110 -1.30 10.94 -3.68
CA LYS A 110 -1.94 10.63 -4.96
C LYS A 110 -3.31 9.98 -4.75
N LEU A 111 -3.40 9.00 -3.87
CA LEU A 111 -4.67 8.36 -3.56
C LEU A 111 -5.69 9.38 -3.05
N ARG A 112 -5.26 10.28 -2.18
CA ARG A 112 -6.12 11.33 -1.62
C ARG A 112 -6.61 12.27 -2.72
N GLU A 113 -5.72 12.67 -3.62
CA GLU A 113 -6.06 13.55 -4.74
C GLU A 113 -7.11 12.92 -5.66
N GLN A 114 -7.09 11.61 -5.80
CA GLN A 114 -8.03 10.89 -6.66
C GLN A 114 -9.33 10.54 -5.94
N GLY A 115 -9.49 10.97 -4.69
CA GLY A 115 -10.75 10.84 -3.96
C GLY A 115 -10.82 9.69 -2.97
N ALA A 116 -9.78 8.90 -2.84
CA ALA A 116 -9.77 7.77 -1.91
C ALA A 116 -9.75 8.28 -0.46
N ASP A 117 -10.39 7.51 0.42
CA ASP A 117 -10.39 7.78 1.85
C ASP A 117 -9.19 7.05 2.47
N ILE A 118 -8.22 7.82 2.94
CA ILE A 118 -7.02 7.27 3.57
C ILE A 118 -7.36 6.93 5.02
N VAL A 119 -7.55 5.64 5.29
CA VAL A 119 -8.07 5.18 6.59
C VAL A 119 -6.98 4.95 7.64
N LEU A 120 -5.72 4.84 7.21
CA LEU A 120 -4.59 4.67 8.10
C LEU A 120 -3.44 5.58 7.69
N GLU A 121 -2.66 6.00 8.68
CA GLU A 121 -1.39 6.68 8.40
C GLU A 121 -0.44 5.71 7.72
N GLY A 122 0.37 6.20 6.79
CA GLY A 122 1.32 5.35 6.05
C GLY A 122 2.30 4.64 6.96
N LEU A 123 2.54 3.36 6.70
CA LEU A 123 3.46 2.54 7.48
C LEU A 123 4.85 2.54 6.82
N LYS A 124 5.85 2.99 7.56
CA LYS A 124 7.23 3.05 7.08
C LYS A 124 8.10 2.14 7.95
N VAL A 125 8.81 1.22 7.32
CA VAL A 125 9.68 0.26 8.01
C VAL A 125 11.08 0.38 7.44
N GLU A 126 12.08 0.49 8.32
CA GLU A 126 13.47 0.61 7.88
C GLU A 126 14.05 -0.74 7.49
N LEU A 127 14.45 -0.86 6.21
CA LEU A 127 15.13 -2.04 5.67
C LEU A 127 14.35 -3.34 5.95
N ASN A 128 15.01 -4.38 6.44
CA ASN A 128 14.35 -5.64 6.79
C ASN A 128 13.51 -5.47 8.06
N PRO A 129 12.25 -5.91 8.07
CA PRO A 129 11.42 -5.85 9.27
C PRO A 129 12.05 -6.65 10.42
N ASP A 130 12.18 -6.03 11.60
CA ASP A 130 12.55 -6.74 12.82
C ASP A 130 11.28 -7.24 13.51
N ASP A 131 11.41 -7.84 14.71
CA ASP A 131 10.25 -8.41 15.41
C ASP A 131 9.17 -7.37 15.70
N GLU A 132 9.55 -6.16 16.06
CA GLU A 132 8.60 -5.08 16.32
C GLU A 132 7.92 -4.62 15.02
N ASP A 133 8.70 -4.51 13.95
CA ASP A 133 8.17 -4.13 12.64
C ASP A 133 7.18 -5.17 12.13
N ILE A 134 7.44 -6.45 12.37
CA ILE A 134 6.53 -7.53 12.00
C ILE A 134 5.18 -7.33 12.70
N LYS A 135 5.22 -7.03 14.01
CA LYS A 135 4.00 -6.74 14.77
C LYS A 135 3.27 -5.53 14.22
N ASN A 136 4.01 -4.49 13.86
CA ASN A 136 3.41 -3.27 13.31
C ASN A 136 2.73 -3.54 11.97
N CYS A 137 3.33 -4.38 11.14
CA CYS A 137 2.73 -4.77 9.87
C CYS A 137 1.47 -5.59 10.08
N GLN A 138 1.49 -6.52 11.02
CA GLN A 138 0.31 -7.33 11.37
C GLN A 138 -0.82 -6.42 11.85
N ASN A 139 -0.50 -5.50 12.76
CA ASN A 139 -1.49 -4.56 13.30
C ASN A 139 -2.02 -3.61 12.22
N PHE A 140 -1.16 -3.19 11.30
CA PHE A 140 -1.57 -2.37 10.16
C PHE A 140 -2.64 -3.09 9.35
N GLY A 141 -2.43 -4.38 9.05
CA GLY A 141 -3.41 -5.19 8.35
C GLY A 141 -4.71 -5.34 9.11
N ARG A 142 -4.62 -5.63 10.41
CA ARG A 142 -5.81 -5.77 11.27
C ARG A 142 -6.60 -4.47 11.32
N ASP A 143 -5.90 -3.34 11.47
CA ASP A 143 -6.56 -2.04 11.54
C ASP A 143 -7.19 -1.68 10.21
N PHE A 144 -6.52 -2.01 9.10
CA PHE A 144 -7.05 -1.72 7.77
C PHE A 144 -8.37 -2.45 7.53
N ILE A 145 -8.42 -3.75 7.82
CA ILE A 145 -9.65 -4.53 7.60
C ILE A 145 -10.77 -4.05 8.53
N LYS A 146 -10.46 -3.73 9.77
CA LYS A 146 -11.47 -3.24 10.72
C LYS A 146 -12.08 -1.94 10.25
N LYS A 147 -11.25 -0.99 9.82
CA LYS A 147 -11.74 0.31 9.36
C LYS A 147 -12.48 0.20 8.04
N SER A 148 -12.04 -0.69 7.17
CA SER A 148 -12.68 -0.90 5.87
C SER A 148 -14.08 -1.49 6.01
N LEU A 149 -14.26 -2.44 6.91
CA LEU A 149 -15.55 -3.08 7.13
C LEU A 149 -16.53 -2.16 7.85
N VAL A 150 -16.06 -1.43 8.86
CA VAL A 150 -16.93 -0.53 9.63
C VAL A 150 -17.55 0.54 8.77
N SER A 151 -16.78 1.10 7.83
CA SER A 151 -17.27 2.20 7.00
C SER A 151 -18.16 1.74 5.85
N SER A 152 -18.45 0.45 5.75
CA SER A 152 -19.36 -0.08 4.75
C SER A 152 -20.80 -0.13 5.25
N ILE A 153 -21.04 0.34 6.46
CA ILE A 153 -22.39 0.38 7.05
C ILE A 153 -23.18 1.56 6.52
#